data_21c25204d7c242c8b97ef69c583a04ba
#
_entry.id   21c25204d7c242c8b97ef69c583a04ba
#
_cell.length_a   1.000
_cell.length_b   1.000
_cell.length_c   1.000
_cell.angle_alpha   90.00
_cell.angle_beta   90.00
_cell.angle_gamma   90.00
#
_symmetry.space_group_name_H-M   'P 1'
#
loop_
_entity.id
_entity.type
_entity.pdbx_description
1 polymer ?
#
loop_
_entity_poly.entity_id
_entity_poly.type
_entity_poly.pdbx_seq_one_letter_code
_entity_poly.pdbx_strand_id
1 'polypeptide(L)'
;MDRPDFIKHCEELRTDESFSYPGDSETFGTGAALGRILGLKRIAVNYEVLKPGDRSSWPHAHSADEEFIFILEGTPQVWINGELHDLVAGDSVGLAPGT
;
A
#
# COMPACT_ATOMS: atom_id res chain seq x y z
N MET A 1 19.68 11.36 19.75
CA MET A 1 18.74 10.73 20.72
C MET A 1 17.95 9.65 20.00
N ASP A 2 17.98 8.47 20.56
CA ASP A 2 17.26 7.35 19.94
C ASP A 2 15.76 7.45 20.20
N ARG A 3 14.98 7.11 19.20
CA ARG A 3 13.54 7.08 19.32
C ARG A 3 13.10 5.71 19.85
N PRO A 4 12.00 5.63 20.58
CA PRO A 4 11.46 4.33 20.97
C PRO A 4 11.15 3.44 19.77
N ASP A 5 11.18 2.12 19.96
CA ASP A 5 10.94 1.16 18.88
C ASP A 5 9.57 1.28 18.23
N PHE A 6 8.60 1.85 18.92
CA PHE A 6 7.25 2.04 18.36
C PHE A 6 7.08 3.34 17.56
N ILE A 7 8.18 4.07 17.30
CA ILE A 7 8.16 5.28 16.47
C ILE A 7 9.18 5.11 15.36
N LYS A 8 8.70 5.06 14.10
CA LYS A 8 9.55 4.90 12.92
C LYS A 8 9.09 5.85 11.82
N HIS A 9 10.03 6.34 11.05
CA HIS A 9 9.72 7.13 9.86
C HIS A 9 9.66 6.19 8.65
N CYS A 10 8.71 6.41 7.74
CA CYS A 10 8.50 5.51 6.61
C CYS A 10 9.74 5.38 5.72
N GLU A 11 10.53 6.44 5.56
CA GLU A 11 11.71 6.39 4.69
C GLU A 11 12.85 5.55 5.28
N GLU A 12 12.95 5.43 6.61
CA GLU A 12 13.97 4.58 7.21
C GLU A 12 13.64 3.10 7.14
N LEU A 13 12.37 2.76 6.87
CA LEU A 13 11.89 1.38 6.79
C LEU A 13 11.69 0.92 5.36
N ARG A 14 11.73 1.84 4.40
CA ARG A 14 11.46 1.55 3.01
C ARG A 14 12.51 0.60 2.43
N THR A 15 12.07 -0.41 1.72
CA THR A 15 12.95 -1.29 0.96
C THR A 15 12.94 -0.88 -0.52
N ASP A 16 14.08 -1.07 -1.20
CA ASP A 16 14.19 -0.87 -2.63
C ASP A 16 13.83 -2.13 -3.42
N GLU A 17 13.55 -3.22 -2.73
CA GLU A 17 13.17 -4.47 -3.39
C GLU A 17 11.70 -4.42 -3.80
N SER A 18 11.46 -4.68 -5.09
CA SER A 18 10.10 -4.79 -5.62
C SER A 18 9.54 -6.17 -5.36
N PHE A 19 8.22 -6.21 -5.11
CA PHE A 19 7.50 -7.46 -4.94
C PHE A 19 7.06 -8.01 -6.30
N SER A 20 7.08 -9.32 -6.45
CA SER A 20 6.45 -9.98 -7.59
C SER A 20 5.81 -11.29 -7.14
N TYR A 21 4.73 -11.69 -7.83
CA TYR A 21 4.10 -12.98 -7.56
C TYR A 21 4.94 -14.12 -8.15
N PRO A 22 4.94 -15.30 -7.52
CA PRO A 22 5.69 -16.45 -8.06
C PRO A 22 5.31 -16.74 -9.50
N GLY A 23 6.31 -16.88 -10.37
CA GLY A 23 6.11 -17.18 -11.79
C GLY A 23 5.70 -15.99 -12.65
N ASP A 24 5.54 -14.80 -12.07
CA ASP A 24 5.21 -13.59 -12.80
C ASP A 24 6.44 -12.72 -12.98
N SER A 25 6.60 -12.13 -14.16
CA SER A 25 7.69 -11.19 -14.43
C SER A 25 7.34 -9.75 -14.04
N GLU A 26 6.05 -9.45 -13.77
CA GLU A 26 5.65 -8.12 -13.32
C GLU A 26 6.13 -7.87 -11.91
N THR A 27 6.71 -6.69 -11.68
CA THR A 27 7.10 -6.23 -10.35
C THR A 27 6.12 -5.18 -9.85
N PHE A 28 5.86 -5.21 -8.56
CA PHE A 28 4.97 -4.25 -7.91
C PHE A 28 5.80 -3.24 -7.13
N GLY A 29 5.16 -2.22 -6.57
CA GLY A 29 5.86 -1.14 -5.91
C GLY A 29 6.71 -1.56 -4.72
N THR A 30 7.53 -0.64 -4.24
CA THR A 30 8.34 -0.81 -3.04
C THR A 30 7.64 -0.19 -1.85
N GLY A 31 8.08 -0.49 -0.64
CA GLY A 31 7.49 0.11 0.54
C GLY A 31 7.86 -0.61 1.81
N ALA A 32 7.00 -0.52 2.80
CA ALA A 32 7.23 -1.13 4.09
C ALA A 32 5.91 -1.50 4.77
N ALA A 33 5.90 -2.65 5.43
CA ALA A 33 4.76 -3.10 6.24
C ALA A 33 4.86 -2.45 7.62
N LEU A 34 4.42 -1.19 7.73
CA LEU A 34 4.58 -0.37 8.93
C LEU A 34 3.92 -0.99 10.15
N GLY A 35 2.70 -1.50 10.01
CA GLY A 35 1.99 -2.10 11.13
C GLY A 35 2.75 -3.28 11.72
N ARG A 36 3.25 -4.16 10.87
CA ARG A 36 4.03 -5.32 11.31
C ARG A 36 5.33 -4.90 12.00
N ILE A 37 6.05 -3.95 11.39
CA ILE A 37 7.34 -3.48 11.92
C ILE A 37 7.16 -2.83 13.30
N LEU A 38 6.05 -2.13 13.49
CA LEU A 38 5.73 -1.48 14.77
C LEU A 38 5.08 -2.44 15.77
N GLY A 39 4.93 -3.71 15.45
CA GLY A 39 4.40 -4.72 16.36
C GLY A 39 2.90 -4.81 16.45
N LEU A 40 2.17 -4.20 15.52
CA LEU A 40 0.72 -4.25 15.51
C LEU A 40 0.22 -5.58 14.94
N LYS A 41 -0.88 -6.09 15.51
CA LYS A 41 -1.43 -7.39 15.13
C LYS A 41 -2.86 -7.34 14.60
N ARG A 42 -3.59 -6.24 14.89
CA ARG A 42 -4.99 -6.10 14.51
C ARG A 42 -5.21 -5.16 13.35
N ILE A 43 -4.22 -4.32 13.06
CA ILE A 43 -4.26 -3.37 11.95
C ILE A 43 -3.07 -3.65 11.06
N ALA A 44 -3.31 -3.76 9.76
CA ALA A 44 -2.27 -3.83 8.75
C ALA A 44 -2.14 -2.45 8.12
N VAL A 45 -0.96 -1.85 8.23
CA VAL A 45 -0.66 -0.55 7.63
C VAL A 45 0.57 -0.70 6.76
N ASN A 46 0.43 -0.37 5.48
CA ASN A 46 1.51 -0.50 4.52
C ASN A 46 1.82 0.86 3.89
N TYR A 47 3.10 1.15 3.77
CA TYR A 47 3.59 2.29 3.00
C TYR A 47 4.07 1.76 1.65
N GLU A 48 3.57 2.32 0.56
CA GLU A 48 3.89 1.84 -0.78
C GLU A 48 4.34 2.98 -1.67
N VAL A 49 5.33 2.68 -2.50
CA VAL A 49 5.86 3.59 -3.52
C VAL A 49 5.75 2.91 -4.87
N LEU A 50 5.02 3.53 -5.79
CA LEU A 50 4.83 3.00 -7.14
C LEU A 50 5.54 3.89 -8.15
N LYS A 51 6.28 3.29 -9.05
CA LYS A 51 6.84 3.98 -10.22
C LYS A 51 5.75 4.12 -11.27
N PRO A 52 5.85 5.10 -12.19
CA PRO A 52 4.90 5.20 -13.29
C PRO A 52 4.77 3.87 -14.04
N GLY A 53 3.54 3.42 -14.25
CA GLY A 53 3.25 2.14 -14.91
C GLY A 53 3.17 0.94 -13.98
N ASP A 54 3.61 1.06 -12.73
CA ASP A 54 3.51 -0.02 -11.74
C ASP A 54 2.13 -0.04 -11.09
N ARG A 55 1.79 -1.20 -10.52
CA ARG A 55 0.61 -1.34 -9.65
C ARG A 55 1.00 -2.04 -8.36
N SER A 56 0.20 -1.87 -7.32
CA SER A 56 0.51 -2.40 -5.99
C SER A 56 0.29 -3.91 -5.89
N SER A 57 -0.68 -4.44 -6.65
CA SER A 57 -1.04 -5.86 -6.63
C SER A 57 -1.92 -6.18 -7.82
N TRP A 58 -2.16 -7.48 -8.04
CA TRP A 58 -3.22 -7.91 -8.95
C TRP A 58 -4.57 -7.47 -8.39
N PRO A 59 -5.59 -7.26 -9.25
CA PRO A 59 -6.94 -7.00 -8.75
C PRO A 59 -7.41 -8.11 -7.82
N HIS A 60 -7.94 -7.71 -6.66
CA HIS A 60 -8.41 -8.68 -5.66
C HIS A 60 -9.48 -8.03 -4.78
N ALA A 61 -10.16 -8.84 -4.00
CA ALA A 61 -11.12 -8.39 -3.01
C ALA A 61 -10.87 -9.10 -1.69
N HIS A 62 -11.06 -8.36 -0.58
CA HIS A 62 -10.99 -8.93 0.75
C HIS A 62 -12.40 -9.28 1.21
N SER A 63 -12.62 -10.53 1.60
CA SER A 63 -13.97 -11.00 1.95
C SER A 63 -14.43 -10.56 3.33
N ALA A 64 -13.50 -10.26 4.23
CA ALA A 64 -13.80 -9.96 5.63
C ALA A 64 -13.21 -8.63 6.13
N ASP A 65 -12.30 -8.03 5.39
CA ASP A 65 -11.57 -6.85 5.84
C ASP A 65 -12.02 -5.59 5.13
N GLU A 66 -11.95 -4.48 5.84
CA GLU A 66 -12.05 -3.16 5.25
C GLU A 66 -10.65 -2.71 4.85
N GLU A 67 -10.57 -1.86 3.81
CA GLU A 67 -9.30 -1.31 3.35
C GLU A 67 -9.40 0.20 3.25
N PHE A 68 -8.34 0.88 3.67
CA PHE A 68 -8.24 2.33 3.60
C PHE A 68 -6.95 2.71 2.90
N ILE A 69 -7.06 3.61 1.92
CA ILE A 69 -5.92 4.09 1.15
C ILE A 69 -5.90 5.61 1.26
N PHE A 70 -4.73 6.18 1.54
CA PHE A 70 -4.54 7.62 1.55
C PHE A 70 -3.36 7.96 0.64
N ILE A 71 -3.55 8.93 -0.24
CA ILE A 71 -2.54 9.33 -1.21
C ILE A 71 -1.69 10.46 -0.62
N LEU A 72 -0.40 10.19 -0.46
CA LEU A 72 0.56 11.17 0.06
C LEU A 72 1.12 12.05 -1.03
N GLU A 73 1.44 11.47 -2.18
CA GLU A 73 2.04 12.18 -3.32
C GLU A 73 1.61 11.54 -4.63
N GLY A 74 1.65 12.33 -5.70
CA GLY A 74 1.45 11.84 -7.05
C GLY A 74 0.00 11.81 -7.49
N THR A 75 -0.22 11.18 -8.64
CA THR A 75 -1.53 11.10 -9.28
C THR A 75 -1.83 9.67 -9.71
N PRO A 76 -1.93 8.73 -8.74
CA PRO A 76 -2.19 7.34 -9.07
C PRO A 76 -3.63 7.12 -9.52
N GLN A 77 -3.90 5.92 -10.00
CA GLN A 77 -5.25 5.46 -10.32
C GLN A 77 -5.58 4.27 -9.43
N VAL A 78 -6.87 4.12 -9.10
CA VAL A 78 -7.38 2.94 -8.43
C VAL A 78 -8.43 2.28 -9.30
N TRP A 79 -8.37 0.95 -9.39
CA TRP A 79 -9.35 0.15 -10.12
C TRP A 79 -10.31 -0.48 -9.12
N ILE A 80 -11.58 -0.12 -9.21
CA ILE A 80 -12.60 -0.60 -8.29
C ILE A 80 -13.82 -1.03 -9.11
N ASN A 81 -14.22 -2.29 -8.95
CA ASN A 81 -15.42 -2.84 -9.59
C ASN A 81 -15.46 -2.56 -11.10
N GLY A 82 -14.32 -2.72 -11.77
CA GLY A 82 -14.23 -2.58 -13.21
C GLY A 82 -13.99 -1.16 -13.71
N GLU A 83 -13.85 -0.19 -12.83
CA GLU A 83 -13.65 1.22 -13.22
C GLU A 83 -12.36 1.77 -12.66
N LEU A 84 -11.65 2.57 -13.46
CA LEU A 84 -10.47 3.32 -13.03
C LEU A 84 -10.88 4.71 -12.55
N HIS A 85 -10.34 5.10 -11.41
CA HIS A 85 -10.55 6.42 -10.85
C HIS A 85 -9.20 7.11 -10.65
N ASP A 86 -9.11 8.37 -11.08
CA ASP A 86 -7.90 9.16 -10.90
C ASP A 86 -7.88 9.76 -9.49
N LEU A 87 -6.71 9.69 -8.85
CA LEU A 87 -6.52 10.20 -7.51
C LEU A 87 -5.43 11.27 -7.49
N VAL A 88 -5.50 12.14 -6.50
CA VAL A 88 -4.46 13.15 -6.24
C VAL A 88 -4.06 13.08 -4.77
N ALA A 89 -2.95 13.73 -4.43
CA ALA A 89 -2.50 13.80 -3.04
C ALA A 89 -3.61 14.37 -2.15
N GLY A 90 -3.82 13.73 -1.01
CA GLY A 90 -4.89 14.09 -0.08
C GLY A 90 -6.18 13.30 -0.26
N ASP A 91 -6.32 12.55 -1.35
CA ASP A 91 -7.49 11.69 -1.53
C ASP A 91 -7.46 10.49 -0.61
N SER A 92 -8.63 10.09 -0.15
CA SER A 92 -8.84 8.88 0.65
C SER A 92 -9.77 7.94 -0.09
N VAL A 93 -9.47 6.65 -0.02
CA VAL A 93 -10.33 5.60 -0.58
C VAL A 93 -10.68 4.63 0.53
N GLY A 94 -11.96 4.43 0.77
CA GLY A 94 -12.45 3.43 1.73
C GLY A 94 -13.13 2.30 1.00
N LEU A 95 -12.70 1.08 1.25
CA LEU A 95 -13.26 -0.11 0.60
C LEU A 95 -13.89 -1.02 1.66
N ALA A 96 -15.19 -1.29 1.48
CA ALA A 96 -15.90 -2.25 2.33
C ALA A 96 -15.47 -3.69 2.00
N PRO A 97 -15.71 -4.65 2.92
CA PRO A 97 -15.43 -6.04 2.61
C PRO A 97 -16.12 -6.49 1.32
N GLY A 98 -15.40 -7.24 0.50
CA GLY A 98 -15.93 -7.75 -0.76
C GLY A 98 -15.83 -6.79 -1.96
N THR A 99 -15.24 -5.63 -1.76
CA THR A 99 -15.09 -4.64 -2.85
C THR A 99 -13.90 -4.93 -3.73
#